data_f1effe0ccfae80968518de1e1f7bd970
#
_entry.id   f1effe0ccfae80968518de1e1f7bd970
#
_cell.length_a   1.000
_cell.length_b   1.000
_cell.length_c   1.000
_cell.angle_alpha   90.00
_cell.angle_beta   90.00
_cell.angle_gamma   90.00
#
_symmetry.space_group_name_H-M   'P 1'
#
loop_
_entity.id
_entity.type
_entity.pdbx_description
1 polymer ?
#
loop_
_entity_poly.entity_id
_entity_poly.type
_entity_poly.pdbx_seq_one_letter_code
_entity_poly.pdbx_strand_id
1 'polypeptide(L)'
;VVEKYEVANARQVLREAVTAKFAGLKVIVAEGECQLERQRRIKPWIASLLQRGERVERVRYGVDEDVCNGDHACIRLSGCPTLTIKDNPDPLKADPVATVIDGCVGCGLCGANAHAATLCPSFYRAEVIRNPRWHERLLAGLRSRLISLLQPA
;
A
#
# COMPACT_ATOMS: atom_id res chain seq x y z
N VAL A 1 25.54 -8.57 0.00
CA VAL A 1 24.44 -7.82 0.64
C VAL A 1 23.42 -7.47 -0.43
N VAL A 2 22.15 -7.67 -0.15
CA VAL A 2 21.05 -7.42 -1.07
C VAL A 2 20.00 -6.57 -0.36
N GLU A 3 19.51 -5.50 -1.00
CA GLU A 3 18.35 -4.78 -0.52
C GLU A 3 17.08 -5.62 -0.68
N LYS A 4 16.34 -5.85 0.42
CA LYS A 4 15.22 -6.80 0.45
C LYS A 4 14.05 -6.43 -0.47
N TYR A 5 13.96 -5.19 -0.93
CA TYR A 5 12.90 -4.72 -1.83
C TYR A 5 13.30 -4.73 -3.32
N GLU A 6 14.56 -4.99 -3.62
CA GLU A 6 15.06 -5.17 -4.99
C GLU A 6 14.89 -6.63 -5.42
N VAL A 7 13.68 -7.02 -5.76
CA VAL A 7 13.33 -8.42 -6.08
C VAL A 7 14.18 -9.00 -7.21
N ALA A 8 14.47 -8.20 -8.25
CA ALA A 8 15.28 -8.65 -9.38
C ALA A 8 16.72 -8.99 -8.95
N ASN A 9 17.34 -8.11 -8.16
CA ASN A 9 18.69 -8.31 -7.63
C ASN A 9 18.72 -9.48 -6.64
N ALA A 10 17.76 -9.57 -5.73
CA ALA A 10 17.64 -10.69 -4.80
C ALA A 10 17.52 -12.04 -5.53
N ARG A 11 16.73 -12.10 -6.59
CA ARG A 11 16.59 -13.30 -7.43
C ARG A 11 17.89 -13.68 -8.14
N GLN A 12 18.65 -12.70 -8.63
CA GLN A 12 19.94 -12.94 -9.26
C GLN A 12 20.94 -13.49 -8.26
N VAL A 13 21.12 -12.84 -7.10
CA VAL A 13 22.05 -13.27 -6.04
C VAL A 13 21.71 -14.66 -5.51
N LEU A 14 20.41 -14.96 -5.33
CA LEU A 14 19.98 -16.33 -4.97
C LEU A 14 20.38 -17.35 -6.02
N ARG A 15 20.16 -17.03 -7.30
CA ARG A 15 20.52 -17.92 -8.40
C ARG A 15 22.04 -18.15 -8.46
N GLU A 16 22.83 -17.09 -8.35
CA GLU A 16 24.30 -17.17 -8.30
C GLU A 16 24.78 -18.01 -7.10
N ALA A 17 24.20 -17.83 -5.92
CA ALA A 17 24.53 -18.60 -4.73
C ALA A 17 24.22 -20.10 -4.90
N VAL A 18 23.09 -20.44 -5.54
CA VAL A 18 22.70 -21.85 -5.76
C VAL A 18 23.62 -22.50 -6.82
N THR A 19 23.96 -21.77 -7.89
CA THR A 19 24.74 -22.32 -9.00
C THR A 19 26.25 -22.24 -8.82
N ALA A 20 26.74 -21.52 -7.80
CA ALA A 20 28.17 -21.41 -7.52
C ALA A 20 28.78 -22.77 -7.16
N LYS A 21 29.89 -23.09 -7.81
CA LYS A 21 30.64 -24.37 -7.65
C LYS A 21 31.34 -24.51 -6.28
N PHE A 22 31.30 -23.47 -5.45
CA PHE A 22 31.90 -23.47 -4.11
C PHE A 22 31.11 -24.40 -3.19
N ALA A 23 31.80 -25.36 -2.55
CA ALA A 23 31.21 -26.40 -1.71
C ALA A 23 31.04 -25.98 -0.22
N GLY A 24 31.46 -24.77 0.16
CA GLY A 24 31.38 -24.26 1.53
C GLY A 24 30.05 -23.57 1.84
N LEU A 25 29.95 -23.08 3.08
CA LEU A 25 28.81 -22.29 3.54
C LEU A 25 28.63 -21.01 2.70
N LYS A 26 27.44 -20.81 2.20
CA LYS A 26 27.07 -19.60 1.46
C LYS A 26 26.11 -18.76 2.30
N VAL A 27 26.48 -17.51 2.57
CA VAL A 27 25.67 -16.60 3.39
C VAL A 27 25.21 -15.43 2.52
N ILE A 28 23.91 -15.21 2.48
CA ILE A 28 23.31 -14.05 1.81
C ILE A 28 22.77 -13.13 2.91
N VAL A 29 23.23 -11.88 2.93
CA VAL A 29 22.76 -10.87 3.86
C VAL A 29 21.73 -9.98 3.13
N ALA A 30 20.48 -10.03 3.59
CA ALA A 30 19.42 -9.17 3.08
C ALA A 30 19.21 -7.99 4.05
N GLU A 31 19.43 -6.77 3.56
CA GLU A 31 19.23 -5.54 4.31
C GLU A 31 17.93 -4.86 3.91
N GLY A 32 17.36 -4.08 4.83
CA GLY A 32 16.21 -3.24 4.54
C GLY A 32 15.52 -2.73 5.79
N GLU A 33 14.88 -1.58 5.66
CA GLU A 33 14.13 -0.96 6.76
C GLU A 33 12.99 -1.87 7.22
N CYS A 34 12.85 -2.04 8.51
CA CYS A 34 11.70 -2.74 9.10
C CYS A 34 10.45 -1.87 8.97
N GLN A 35 9.41 -2.37 8.30
CA GLN A 35 8.15 -1.62 8.11
C GLN A 35 7.45 -1.29 9.43
N LEU A 36 7.58 -2.14 10.44
CA LEU A 36 7.02 -1.87 11.76
C LEU A 36 7.75 -0.71 12.45
N GLU A 37 9.08 -0.67 12.37
CA GLU A 37 9.87 0.44 12.92
C GLU A 37 9.60 1.75 12.17
N ARG A 38 9.48 1.68 10.87
CA ARG A 38 9.05 2.82 10.05
C ARG A 38 7.70 3.36 10.49
N GLN A 39 6.72 2.49 10.77
CA GLN A 39 5.42 2.91 11.29
C GLN A 39 5.54 3.57 12.67
N ARG A 40 6.31 2.98 13.59
CA ARG A 40 6.52 3.53 14.93
C ARG A 40 7.12 4.93 14.90
N ARG A 41 7.99 5.19 13.95
CA ARG A 41 8.63 6.50 13.76
C ARG A 41 7.70 7.51 13.08
N ILE A 42 7.02 7.11 12.02
CA ILE A 42 6.22 8.02 11.17
C ILE A 42 4.89 8.40 11.83
N LYS A 43 4.20 7.45 12.49
CA LYS A 43 2.88 7.73 13.08
C LYS A 43 2.89 8.85 14.13
N PRO A 44 3.78 8.84 15.15
CA PRO A 44 3.84 9.92 16.14
C PRO A 44 4.21 11.27 15.51
N TRP A 45 5.14 11.28 14.56
CA TRP A 45 5.53 12.48 13.85
C TRP A 45 4.36 13.12 13.09
N ILE A 46 3.62 12.31 12.33
CA ILE A 46 2.41 12.79 11.64
C ILE A 46 1.35 13.27 12.64
N ALA A 47 1.14 12.55 13.74
CA ALA A 47 0.20 12.96 14.76
C ALA A 47 0.56 14.35 15.33
N SER A 48 1.83 14.62 15.58
CA SER A 48 2.29 15.93 16.05
C SER A 48 2.05 17.05 15.02
N LEU A 49 2.26 16.78 13.73
CA LEU A 49 1.93 17.75 12.67
C LEU A 49 0.43 18.06 12.62
N LEU A 50 -0.40 17.02 12.73
CA LEU A 50 -1.87 17.17 12.72
C LEU A 50 -2.37 17.98 13.93
N GLN A 51 -1.80 17.76 15.12
CA GLN A 51 -2.11 18.51 16.32
C GLN A 51 -1.77 19.99 16.21
N ARG A 52 -0.68 20.31 15.47
CA ARG A 52 -0.28 21.69 15.18
C ARG A 52 -1.12 22.34 14.07
N GLY A 53 -2.07 21.63 13.50
CA GLY A 53 -2.88 22.14 12.39
C GLY A 53 -2.13 22.23 11.06
N GLU A 54 -0.94 21.63 10.96
CA GLU A 54 -0.15 21.65 9.73
C GLU A 54 -0.79 20.79 8.64
N ARG A 55 -0.67 21.21 7.39
CA ARG A 55 -1.12 20.45 6.23
C ARG A 55 -0.26 19.20 6.07
N VAL A 56 -0.88 18.05 6.10
CA VAL A 56 -0.22 16.77 5.89
C VAL A 56 -0.82 16.06 4.68
N GLU A 57 0.05 15.68 3.75
CA GLU A 57 -0.30 14.90 2.57
C GLU A 57 0.34 13.51 2.68
N ARG A 58 -0.45 12.48 2.43
CA ARG A 58 0.00 11.09 2.52
C ARG A 58 -0.54 10.26 1.38
N VAL A 59 0.37 9.54 0.75
CA VAL A 59 -0.03 8.45 -0.15
C VAL A 59 -0.57 7.27 0.67
N ARG A 60 -1.68 6.74 0.26
CA ARG A 60 -2.30 5.52 0.77
C ARG A 60 -2.64 4.60 -0.39
N TYR A 61 -2.57 3.33 -0.14
CA TYR A 61 -3.08 2.31 -1.04
C TYR A 61 -4.33 1.71 -0.44
N GLY A 62 -5.25 1.30 -1.28
CA GLY A 62 -6.50 0.69 -0.87
C GLY A 62 -6.99 -0.31 -1.90
N VAL A 63 -8.01 -1.03 -1.53
CA VAL A 63 -8.71 -1.98 -2.38
C VAL A 63 -10.18 -1.60 -2.37
N ASP A 64 -10.76 -1.47 -3.56
CA ASP A 64 -12.19 -1.29 -3.75
C ASP A 64 -12.86 -2.64 -3.55
N GLU A 65 -13.69 -2.73 -2.52
CA GLU A 65 -14.34 -3.98 -2.12
C GLU A 65 -15.42 -4.43 -3.09
N ASP A 66 -16.06 -3.50 -3.77
CA ASP A 66 -17.12 -3.81 -4.75
C ASP A 66 -16.55 -4.47 -6.01
N VAL A 67 -15.30 -4.13 -6.35
CA VAL A 67 -14.58 -4.62 -7.53
C VAL A 67 -13.66 -5.80 -7.22
N CYS A 68 -13.30 -6.02 -5.95
CA CYS A 68 -12.40 -7.08 -5.54
C CYS A 68 -13.00 -8.47 -5.83
N ASN A 69 -12.25 -9.29 -6.56
CA ASN A 69 -12.66 -10.65 -6.92
C ASN A 69 -12.26 -11.74 -5.91
N GLY A 70 -11.57 -11.36 -4.82
CA GLY A 70 -11.20 -12.30 -3.76
C GLY A 70 -10.02 -13.25 -4.06
N ASP A 71 -9.28 -13.05 -5.16
CA ASP A 71 -8.15 -13.93 -5.50
C ASP A 71 -6.93 -13.75 -4.55
N HIS A 72 -6.81 -12.59 -3.91
CA HIS A 72 -5.78 -12.24 -2.91
C HIS A 72 -4.33 -12.31 -3.42
N ALA A 73 -4.07 -12.25 -4.72
CA ALA A 73 -2.72 -12.22 -5.28
C ALA A 73 -1.90 -11.03 -4.73
N CYS A 74 -2.57 -9.89 -4.51
CA CYS A 74 -1.97 -8.71 -3.89
C CYS A 74 -1.39 -9.00 -2.49
N ILE A 75 -2.02 -9.87 -1.70
CA ILE A 75 -1.56 -10.26 -0.36
C ILE A 75 -0.43 -11.29 -0.48
N ARG A 76 -0.66 -12.36 -1.24
CA ARG A 76 0.29 -13.48 -1.37
C ARG A 76 1.65 -13.06 -1.94
N LEU A 77 1.66 -12.12 -2.89
CA LEU A 77 2.87 -11.73 -3.60
C LEU A 77 3.58 -10.53 -2.97
N SER A 78 2.85 -9.65 -2.27
CA SER A 78 3.47 -8.44 -1.69
C SER A 78 4.11 -8.68 -0.34
N GLY A 79 3.60 -9.61 0.46
CA GLY A 79 4.02 -9.80 1.83
C GLY A 79 3.81 -8.56 2.72
N CYS A 80 2.91 -7.65 2.33
CA CYS A 80 2.67 -6.41 3.05
C CYS A 80 1.92 -6.68 4.37
N PRO A 81 2.47 -6.28 5.53
CA PRO A 81 1.83 -6.55 6.83
C PRO A 81 0.55 -5.77 7.07
N THR A 82 0.24 -4.78 6.23
CA THR A 82 -0.95 -3.94 6.36
C THR A 82 -2.04 -4.27 5.35
N LEU A 83 -1.75 -5.17 4.41
CA LEU A 83 -2.69 -5.68 3.45
C LEU A 83 -3.22 -7.03 3.98
N THR A 84 -4.50 -7.08 4.29
CA THR A 84 -5.16 -8.21 4.93
C THR A 84 -6.50 -8.50 4.26
N ILE A 85 -7.23 -9.47 4.76
CA ILE A 85 -8.58 -9.81 4.30
C ILE A 85 -9.62 -9.34 5.30
N LYS A 86 -10.81 -9.05 4.81
CA LYS A 86 -12.03 -8.84 5.60
C LYS A 86 -13.21 -9.53 4.92
N ASP A 87 -14.29 -9.73 5.67
CA ASP A 87 -15.53 -10.25 5.11
C ASP A 87 -16.04 -9.32 4.00
N ASN A 88 -16.64 -9.90 2.99
CA ASN A 88 -17.22 -9.13 1.90
C ASN A 88 -18.44 -8.37 2.42
N PRO A 89 -18.55 -7.07 2.18
CA PRO A 89 -19.73 -6.30 2.59
C PRO A 89 -20.99 -6.68 1.81
N ASP A 90 -20.84 -7.23 0.60
CA ASP A 90 -21.96 -7.77 -0.19
C ASP A 90 -22.33 -9.16 0.32
N PRO A 91 -23.53 -9.35 0.93
CA PRO A 91 -23.95 -10.64 1.47
C PRO A 91 -24.16 -11.72 0.40
N LEU A 92 -24.22 -11.34 -0.88
CA LEU A 92 -24.36 -12.27 -1.99
C LEU A 92 -23.01 -12.84 -2.48
N LYS A 93 -21.90 -12.29 -2.00
CA LYS A 93 -20.54 -12.73 -2.32
C LYS A 93 -19.92 -13.44 -1.12
N ALA A 94 -19.63 -14.73 -1.26
CA ALA A 94 -19.03 -15.52 -0.19
C ALA A 94 -17.54 -15.29 0.02
N ASP A 95 -16.82 -14.87 -1.03
CA ASP A 95 -15.37 -14.70 -0.97
C ASP A 95 -14.99 -13.42 -0.21
N PRO A 96 -14.05 -13.52 0.76
CA PRO A 96 -13.56 -12.35 1.48
C PRO A 96 -12.80 -11.40 0.55
N VAL A 97 -12.79 -10.12 0.87
CA VAL A 97 -12.11 -9.09 0.09
C VAL A 97 -10.81 -8.65 0.74
N ALA A 98 -9.85 -8.23 -0.09
CA ALA A 98 -8.63 -7.61 0.42
C ALA A 98 -8.92 -6.21 0.99
N THR A 99 -8.22 -5.84 2.04
CA THR A 99 -8.31 -4.51 2.66
C THR A 99 -6.97 -4.03 3.16
N VAL A 100 -6.79 -2.73 3.24
CA VAL A 100 -5.57 -2.10 3.77
C VAL A 100 -5.89 -1.43 5.10
N ILE A 101 -5.29 -1.94 6.17
CA ILE A 101 -5.47 -1.37 7.52
C ILE A 101 -4.65 -0.08 7.72
N ASP A 102 -4.90 0.63 8.81
CA ASP A 102 -4.29 1.94 9.12
C ASP A 102 -2.76 1.95 9.28
N GLY A 103 -2.14 0.77 9.29
CA GLY A 103 -0.69 0.62 9.29
C GLY A 103 0.02 1.04 8.00
N CYS A 104 -0.70 1.27 6.91
CA CYS A 104 -0.11 1.62 5.61
C CYS A 104 0.77 2.87 5.69
N VAL A 105 2.01 2.76 5.23
CA VAL A 105 2.99 3.85 5.16
C VAL A 105 3.15 4.44 3.75
N GLY A 106 2.37 3.95 2.78
CA GLY A 106 2.38 4.48 1.42
C GLY A 106 3.63 4.14 0.59
N CYS A 107 4.36 3.08 0.93
CA CYS A 107 5.61 2.73 0.25
C CYS A 107 5.44 2.22 -1.21
N GLY A 108 4.24 1.77 -1.60
CA GLY A 108 3.96 1.29 -2.95
C GLY A 108 4.37 -0.15 -3.27
N LEU A 109 5.09 -0.83 -2.37
CA LEU A 109 5.61 -2.18 -2.62
C LEU A 109 4.53 -3.22 -2.89
N CYS A 110 3.36 -3.09 -2.26
CA CYS A 110 2.22 -3.97 -2.53
C CYS A 110 1.77 -3.90 -3.99
N GLY A 111 1.74 -2.69 -4.57
CA GLY A 111 1.44 -2.51 -5.99
C GLY A 111 2.55 -3.00 -6.91
N ALA A 112 3.80 -2.70 -6.57
CA ALA A 112 4.96 -3.04 -7.40
C ALA A 112 5.25 -4.55 -7.42
N ASN A 113 5.32 -5.20 -6.25
CA ASN A 113 5.71 -6.62 -6.16
C ASN A 113 4.62 -7.57 -6.66
N ALA A 114 3.35 -7.24 -6.44
CA ALA A 114 2.22 -8.04 -6.88
C ALA A 114 1.69 -7.63 -8.26
N HIS A 115 2.30 -6.64 -8.91
CA HIS A 115 1.75 -5.97 -10.09
C HIS A 115 0.30 -5.50 -9.90
N ALA A 116 -0.16 -5.38 -8.65
CA ALA A 116 -1.54 -5.05 -8.32
C ALA A 116 -1.94 -3.67 -8.85
N ALA A 117 -1.02 -2.71 -8.89
CA ALA A 117 -1.27 -1.38 -9.42
C ALA A 117 -1.60 -1.36 -10.93
N THR A 118 -1.22 -2.40 -11.68
CA THR A 118 -1.42 -2.49 -13.12
C THR A 118 -2.42 -3.57 -13.54
N LEU A 119 -2.53 -4.64 -12.77
CA LEU A 119 -3.31 -5.81 -13.14
C LEU A 119 -4.62 -5.96 -12.36
N CYS A 120 -4.72 -5.35 -11.18
CA CYS A 120 -5.90 -5.45 -10.34
C CYS A 120 -6.75 -4.17 -10.43
N PRO A 121 -7.96 -4.23 -10.99
CA PRO A 121 -8.83 -3.06 -11.14
C PRO A 121 -9.34 -2.51 -9.81
N SER A 122 -9.39 -3.35 -8.76
CA SER A 122 -9.80 -2.93 -7.42
C SER A 122 -8.71 -2.24 -6.61
N PHE A 123 -7.44 -2.36 -7.02
CA PHE A 123 -6.32 -1.78 -6.28
C PHE A 123 -6.10 -0.33 -6.70
N TYR A 124 -6.14 0.60 -5.75
CA TYR A 124 -5.97 2.02 -6.03
C TYR A 124 -4.93 2.70 -5.14
N ARG A 125 -4.39 3.81 -5.63
CA ARG A 125 -3.55 4.75 -4.91
C ARG A 125 -4.34 6.04 -4.67
N ALA A 126 -4.38 6.48 -3.43
CA ALA A 126 -5.03 7.73 -3.04
C ALA A 126 -4.05 8.67 -2.33
N GLU A 127 -4.22 9.96 -2.53
CA GLU A 127 -3.54 11.00 -1.77
C GLU A 127 -4.50 11.58 -0.75
N VAL A 128 -4.21 11.32 0.52
CA VAL A 128 -5.03 11.79 1.64
C VAL A 128 -4.45 13.08 2.20
N ILE A 129 -5.18 14.18 2.05
CA ILE A 129 -4.82 15.48 2.58
C ILE A 129 -5.56 15.69 3.91
N ARG A 130 -4.81 15.97 4.97
CA ARG A 130 -5.32 16.40 6.28
C ARG A 130 -4.95 17.86 6.53
N ASN A 131 -5.81 18.60 7.21
CA ASN A 131 -5.68 20.04 7.41
C ASN A 131 -5.47 20.80 6.08
N PRO A 132 -6.39 20.65 5.10
CA PRO A 132 -6.26 21.31 3.81
C PRO A 132 -6.29 22.83 3.97
N ARG A 133 -5.57 23.54 3.13
CA ARG A 133 -5.56 25.01 3.08
C ARG A 133 -6.94 25.54 2.66
N TRP A 134 -7.22 26.81 2.97
CA TRP A 134 -8.53 27.40 2.70
C TRP A 134 -8.96 27.31 1.23
N HIS A 135 -8.04 27.53 0.29
CA HIS A 135 -8.33 27.43 -1.16
C HIS A 135 -8.63 25.98 -1.60
N GLU A 136 -7.96 24.97 -1.00
CA GLU A 136 -8.24 23.55 -1.26
C GLU A 136 -9.66 23.18 -0.78
N ARG A 137 -10.09 23.75 0.34
CA ARG A 137 -11.47 23.56 0.86
C ARG A 137 -12.50 24.18 -0.08
N LEU A 138 -12.24 25.38 -0.59
CA LEU A 138 -13.13 26.04 -1.57
C LEU A 138 -13.24 25.23 -2.85
N LEU A 139 -12.11 24.79 -3.40
CA LEU A 139 -12.10 23.98 -4.62
C LEU A 139 -12.81 22.64 -4.41
N ALA A 140 -12.60 21.99 -3.28
CA ALA A 140 -13.29 20.74 -2.92
C ALA A 140 -14.81 20.97 -2.82
N GLY A 141 -15.24 22.06 -2.21
CA GLY A 141 -16.66 22.43 -2.10
C GLY A 141 -17.31 22.70 -3.46
N LEU A 142 -16.62 23.42 -4.35
CA LEU A 142 -17.09 23.65 -5.73
C LEU A 142 -17.19 22.35 -6.52
N ARG A 143 -16.16 21.50 -6.42
CA ARG A 143 -16.15 20.21 -7.09
C ARG A 143 -17.28 19.30 -6.59
N SER A 144 -17.49 19.24 -5.27
CA SER A 144 -18.56 18.45 -4.69
C SER A 144 -19.95 18.89 -5.16
N ARG A 145 -20.19 20.21 -5.23
CA ARG A 145 -21.45 20.78 -5.76
C ARG A 145 -21.66 20.43 -7.24
N LEU A 146 -20.61 20.54 -8.05
CA LEU A 146 -20.66 20.15 -9.47
C LEU A 146 -20.97 18.67 -9.64
N ILE A 147 -20.34 17.81 -8.87
CA ILE A 147 -20.58 16.36 -8.91
C ILE A 147 -22.02 16.05 -8.50
N SER A 148 -22.52 16.67 -7.43
CA SER A 148 -23.91 16.44 -6.98
C SER A 148 -24.98 16.95 -7.98
N LEU A 149 -24.64 17.91 -8.82
CA LEU A 149 -25.51 18.38 -9.91
C LEU A 149 -25.48 17.45 -11.14
N LEU A 150 -24.37 16.74 -11.35
CA LEU A 150 -24.16 15.88 -12.51
C LEU A 150 -24.51 14.41 -12.25
N GLN A 151 -24.58 13.99 -10.99
CA GLN A 151 -25.03 12.65 -10.61
C GLN A 151 -26.54 12.71 -10.30
N PRO A 152 -27.40 12.22 -11.19
CA PRO A 152 -28.80 12.00 -10.84
C PRO A 152 -28.88 10.93 -9.74
N ALA A 153 -29.76 11.15 -8.78
CA ALA A 153 -30.05 10.24 -7.68
C ALA A 153 -30.59 8.89 -8.19
#